data_d19f7af5019900bc63cc35a1b203a562
#
_entry.id   d19f7af5019900bc63cc35a1b203a562
#
_cell.length_a   1.000
_cell.length_b   1.000
_cell.length_c   1.000
_cell.angle_alpha   90.00
_cell.angle_beta   90.00
_cell.angle_gamma   90.00
#
_symmetry.space_group_name_H-M   'P 1'
#
loop_
_entity.id
_entity.type
_entity.pdbx_description
1 polymer ?
#
loop_
_entity_poly.entity_id
_entity_poly.type
_entity_poly.pdbx_seq_one_letter_code
_entity_poly.pdbx_strand_id
1 'polypeptide(L)'
;VQIQDVTPDVAEAMGLEEAKGALVTDVPEGPAKEAGIASGDVITMFAGEEVADAGDLTRRVADAPVGEAVPVIVLRGGQTEMLQVTLGRREDAEAVTMPASATAPETPSEMETLGMTLAPLDDDLRDRLGLDASAEGLIVLNVDPASEAYTKGLVEGDLITEAGQQHITRLQDIEDRIKDAKDAGRKSILLLVRRGGDPRFVALSIE
;
A
#
# COMPACT_ATOMS: atom_id res chain seq x y z
N VAL A 1 -9.61 -2.23 8.50
CA VAL A 1 -8.35 -2.56 7.81
C VAL A 1 -8.69 -3.22 6.50
N GLN A 2 -8.12 -2.74 5.39
CA GLN A 2 -8.16 -3.44 4.11
C GLN A 2 -6.92 -4.32 4.00
N ILE A 3 -7.10 -5.52 3.49
CA ILE A 3 -6.03 -6.52 3.38
C ILE A 3 -6.09 -7.20 2.01
N GLN A 4 -4.93 -7.66 1.52
CA GLN A 4 -4.81 -8.48 0.32
C GLN A 4 -3.88 -9.68 0.58
N ASP A 5 -3.96 -10.69 -0.29
CA ASP A 5 -3.06 -11.83 -0.24
C ASP A 5 -1.63 -11.43 -0.62
N VAL A 6 -0.66 -12.03 0.05
CA VAL A 6 0.75 -11.88 -0.30
C VAL A 6 1.06 -12.78 -1.49
N THR A 7 1.24 -12.16 -2.67
CA THR A 7 1.69 -12.88 -3.87
C THR A 7 3.21 -13.13 -3.83
N PRO A 8 3.74 -14.09 -4.60
CA PRO A 8 5.19 -14.33 -4.67
C PRO A 8 6.00 -13.08 -5.05
N ASP A 9 5.50 -12.26 -5.97
CA ASP A 9 6.14 -11.01 -6.38
C ASP A 9 6.18 -9.99 -5.23
N VAL A 10 5.08 -9.90 -4.46
CA VAL A 10 5.00 -9.04 -3.27
C VAL A 10 5.94 -9.54 -2.19
N ALA A 11 5.98 -10.86 -1.95
CA ALA A 11 6.89 -11.46 -0.99
C ALA A 11 8.35 -11.15 -1.33
N GLU A 12 8.75 -11.28 -2.61
CA GLU A 12 10.09 -10.94 -3.09
C GLU A 12 10.41 -9.45 -2.89
N ALA A 13 9.48 -8.55 -3.25
CA ALA A 13 9.66 -7.10 -3.09
C ALA A 13 9.81 -6.69 -1.61
N MET A 14 9.17 -7.42 -0.70
CA MET A 14 9.25 -7.19 0.75
C MET A 14 10.38 -7.95 1.45
N GLY A 15 11.08 -8.85 0.73
CA GLY A 15 12.13 -9.68 1.30
C GLY A 15 11.62 -10.81 2.19
N LEU A 16 10.41 -11.30 1.92
CA LEU A 16 9.83 -12.47 2.58
C LEU A 16 10.37 -13.76 1.97
N GLU A 17 10.65 -14.76 2.80
CA GLU A 17 11.06 -16.09 2.33
C GLU A 17 9.90 -16.89 1.71
N GLU A 18 8.67 -16.62 2.14
CA GLU A 18 7.46 -17.30 1.68
C GLU A 18 6.34 -16.28 1.42
N ALA A 19 5.52 -16.55 0.39
CA ALA A 19 4.32 -15.78 0.10
C ALA A 19 3.18 -16.21 1.05
N LYS A 20 3.27 -15.81 2.32
CA LYS A 20 2.28 -16.10 3.37
C LYS A 20 1.93 -14.84 4.15
N GLY A 21 0.73 -14.84 4.72
CA GLY A 21 0.21 -13.75 5.53
C GLY A 21 -0.77 -12.85 4.79
N ALA A 22 -1.24 -11.82 5.46
CA ALA A 22 -2.15 -10.83 4.93
C ALA A 22 -1.47 -9.46 4.86
N LEU A 23 -1.30 -8.93 3.65
CA LEU A 23 -0.73 -7.59 3.44
C LEU A 23 -1.79 -6.52 3.71
N VAL A 24 -1.50 -5.61 4.60
CA VAL A 24 -2.37 -4.48 4.93
C VAL A 24 -2.24 -3.40 3.87
N THR A 25 -3.33 -3.11 3.16
CA THR A 25 -3.37 -2.09 2.09
C THR A 25 -3.85 -0.74 2.59
N ASP A 26 -4.73 -0.74 3.60
CA ASP A 26 -5.24 0.50 4.21
C ASP A 26 -5.68 0.27 5.66
N VAL A 27 -5.42 1.27 6.51
CA VAL A 27 -5.80 1.24 7.93
C VAL A 27 -6.61 2.49 8.25
N PRO A 28 -7.95 2.41 8.18
CA PRO A 28 -8.80 3.51 8.59
C PRO A 28 -8.63 3.79 10.09
N GLU A 29 -9.03 4.98 10.51
CA GLU A 29 -9.05 5.35 11.94
C GLU A 29 -9.81 4.30 12.75
N GLY A 30 -9.21 3.88 13.86
CA GLY A 30 -9.80 2.87 14.75
C GLY A 30 -8.75 1.98 15.42
N PRO A 31 -9.21 0.91 16.08
CA PRO A 31 -8.38 0.08 16.97
C PRO A 31 -7.10 -0.49 16.34
N ALA A 32 -7.12 -0.80 15.06
CA ALA A 32 -5.94 -1.32 14.35
C ALA A 32 -4.87 -0.24 14.19
N LYS A 33 -5.28 1.00 13.85
CA LYS A 33 -4.38 2.14 13.72
C LYS A 33 -3.84 2.58 15.08
N GLU A 34 -4.69 2.58 16.11
CA GLU A 34 -4.29 2.87 17.50
C GLU A 34 -3.28 1.85 18.04
N ALA A 35 -3.39 0.60 17.61
CA ALA A 35 -2.45 -0.46 17.95
C ALA A 35 -1.12 -0.36 17.17
N GLY A 36 -1.02 0.55 16.20
CA GLY A 36 0.19 0.78 15.41
C GLY A 36 0.29 -0.02 14.12
N ILE A 37 -0.79 -0.67 13.67
CA ILE A 37 -0.81 -1.28 12.32
C ILE A 37 -0.78 -0.16 11.28
N ALA A 38 0.03 -0.33 10.24
CA ALA A 38 0.18 0.60 9.13
C ALA A 38 -0.04 -0.10 7.78
N SER A 39 -0.29 0.69 6.73
CA SER A 39 -0.26 0.18 5.36
C SER A 39 1.14 -0.35 5.03
N GLY A 40 1.23 -1.45 4.29
CA GLY A 40 2.49 -2.12 4.00
C GLY A 40 2.93 -3.16 5.05
N ASP A 41 2.23 -3.30 6.17
CA ASP A 41 2.48 -4.39 7.11
C ASP A 41 1.98 -5.73 6.56
N VAL A 42 2.73 -6.80 6.77
CA VAL A 42 2.26 -8.16 6.53
C VAL A 42 1.93 -8.82 7.87
N ILE A 43 0.67 -9.13 8.08
CA ILE A 43 0.23 -9.86 9.28
C ILE A 43 0.57 -11.34 9.08
N THR A 44 1.53 -11.83 9.85
CA THR A 44 2.02 -13.22 9.78
C THR A 44 1.45 -14.10 10.87
N MET A 45 1.06 -13.52 12.03
CA MET A 45 0.38 -14.26 13.12
C MET A 45 -0.72 -13.40 13.73
N PHE A 46 -1.81 -14.07 14.10
CA PHE A 46 -2.96 -13.49 14.81
C PHE A 46 -3.36 -14.43 15.95
N ALA A 47 -3.49 -13.88 17.17
CA ALA A 47 -3.84 -14.63 18.40
C ALA A 47 -2.90 -15.83 18.69
N GLY A 48 -1.63 -15.77 18.24
CA GLY A 48 -0.65 -16.85 18.42
C GLY A 48 -0.72 -17.94 17.35
N GLU A 49 -1.55 -17.79 16.34
CA GLU A 49 -1.67 -18.74 15.21
C GLU A 49 -1.18 -18.08 13.91
N GLU A 50 -0.50 -18.86 13.05
CA GLU A 50 -0.03 -18.39 11.75
C GLU A 50 -1.19 -18.02 10.83
N VAL A 51 -1.04 -16.92 10.10
CA VAL A 51 -1.97 -16.46 9.08
C VAL A 51 -1.44 -16.89 7.71
N ALA A 52 -2.20 -17.73 7.02
CA ALA A 52 -1.83 -18.23 5.70
C ALA A 52 -2.10 -17.20 4.60
N ASP A 53 -3.26 -16.54 4.64
CA ASP A 53 -3.74 -15.59 3.64
C ASP A 53 -4.72 -14.58 4.27
N ALA A 54 -5.16 -13.59 3.49
CA ALA A 54 -6.12 -12.58 3.93
C ALA A 54 -7.48 -13.16 4.31
N GLY A 55 -7.91 -14.23 3.64
CA GLY A 55 -9.16 -14.94 3.96
C GLY A 55 -9.10 -15.64 5.31
N ASP A 56 -7.96 -16.27 5.62
CA ASP A 56 -7.72 -16.91 6.91
C ASP A 56 -7.72 -15.88 8.04
N LEU A 57 -7.04 -14.74 7.87
CA LEU A 57 -7.07 -13.65 8.83
C LEU A 57 -8.49 -13.13 9.06
N THR A 58 -9.25 -12.90 8.00
CA THR A 58 -10.63 -12.41 8.11
C THR A 58 -11.51 -13.35 8.93
N ARG A 59 -11.36 -14.67 8.73
CA ARG A 59 -12.09 -15.70 9.48
C ARG A 59 -11.71 -15.68 10.95
N ARG A 60 -10.41 -15.65 11.26
CA ARG A 60 -9.89 -15.60 12.65
C ARG A 60 -10.34 -14.35 13.40
N VAL A 61 -10.31 -13.20 12.73
CA VAL A 61 -10.82 -11.94 13.30
C VAL A 61 -12.32 -12.02 13.59
N ALA A 62 -13.09 -12.67 12.71
CA ALA A 62 -14.54 -12.84 12.91
C ALA A 62 -14.87 -13.78 14.08
N ASP A 63 -14.03 -14.78 14.35
CA ASP A 63 -14.19 -15.74 15.44
C ASP A 63 -13.64 -15.23 16.79
N ALA A 64 -12.83 -14.16 16.76
CA ALA A 64 -12.20 -13.62 17.94
C ALA A 64 -13.17 -12.74 18.77
N PRO A 65 -13.05 -12.74 20.11
CA PRO A 65 -13.92 -11.95 20.98
C PRO A 65 -13.71 -10.44 20.80
N VAL A 66 -14.80 -9.72 20.60
CA VAL A 66 -14.79 -8.25 20.47
C VAL A 66 -14.48 -7.61 21.82
N GLY A 67 -13.58 -6.62 21.83
CA GLY A 67 -13.18 -5.88 23.03
C GLY A 67 -11.98 -6.48 23.77
N GLU A 68 -11.43 -7.59 23.30
CA GLU A 68 -10.20 -8.15 23.86
C GLU A 68 -8.97 -7.71 23.06
N ALA A 69 -7.85 -7.53 23.77
CA ALA A 69 -6.55 -7.26 23.14
C ALA A 69 -5.93 -8.57 22.66
N VAL A 70 -5.70 -8.67 21.36
CA VAL A 70 -5.16 -9.85 20.70
C VAL A 70 -3.74 -9.57 20.22
N PRO A 71 -2.77 -10.45 20.49
CA PRO A 71 -1.42 -10.30 19.95
C PRO A 71 -1.43 -10.55 18.43
N VAL A 72 -0.86 -9.62 17.71
CA VAL A 72 -0.69 -9.67 16.25
C VAL A 72 0.78 -9.48 15.93
N ILE A 73 1.35 -10.38 15.14
CA ILE A 73 2.72 -10.23 14.65
C ILE A 73 2.66 -9.73 13.22
N VAL A 74 3.30 -8.60 13.00
CA VAL A 74 3.43 -7.98 11.69
C VAL A 74 4.89 -7.97 11.25
N LEU A 75 5.11 -8.10 9.95
CA LEU A 75 6.39 -7.85 9.33
C LEU A 75 6.35 -6.48 8.64
N ARG A 76 7.23 -5.58 9.03
CA ARG A 76 7.38 -4.23 8.51
C ARG A 76 8.81 -4.00 8.07
N GLY A 77 9.04 -3.72 6.77
CA GLY A 77 10.39 -3.48 6.24
C GLY A 77 11.41 -4.59 6.51
N GLY A 78 10.97 -5.85 6.62
CA GLY A 78 11.83 -6.99 6.95
C GLY A 78 12.06 -7.21 8.45
N GLN A 79 11.43 -6.43 9.32
CA GLN A 79 11.48 -6.59 10.78
C GLN A 79 10.13 -7.07 11.32
N THR A 80 10.20 -8.02 12.25
CA THR A 80 9.01 -8.55 12.91
C THR A 80 8.68 -7.70 14.14
N GLU A 81 7.46 -7.16 14.19
CA GLU A 81 6.92 -6.41 15.31
C GLU A 81 5.70 -7.11 15.92
N MET A 82 5.60 -7.10 17.25
CA MET A 82 4.44 -7.61 17.97
C MET A 82 3.57 -6.45 18.44
N LEU A 83 2.34 -6.42 18.00
CA LEU A 83 1.36 -5.40 18.33
C LEU A 83 0.21 -6.02 19.13
N GLN A 84 -0.40 -5.23 20.02
CA GLN A 84 -1.62 -5.61 20.76
C GLN A 84 -2.79 -4.87 20.15
N VAL A 85 -3.68 -5.58 19.46
CA VAL A 85 -4.83 -5.00 18.78
C VAL A 85 -6.10 -5.30 19.57
N THR A 86 -6.78 -4.27 20.04
CA THR A 86 -8.12 -4.43 20.62
C THR A 86 -9.14 -4.52 19.50
N LEU A 87 -9.91 -5.62 19.44
CA LEU A 87 -10.88 -5.81 18.36
C LEU A 87 -12.12 -4.94 18.61
N GLY A 88 -12.38 -3.98 17.71
CA GLY A 88 -13.59 -3.15 17.70
C GLY A 88 -14.71 -3.77 16.85
N ARG A 89 -15.95 -3.31 17.06
CA ARG A 89 -17.06 -3.63 16.18
C ARG A 89 -16.90 -2.91 14.84
N ARG A 90 -17.25 -3.58 13.76
CA ARG A 90 -17.17 -3.05 12.39
C ARG A 90 -18.01 -1.78 12.19
N GLU A 91 -19.04 -1.60 12.99
CA GLU A 91 -19.97 -0.47 12.95
C GLU A 91 -19.37 0.85 13.45
N ASP A 92 -18.27 0.80 14.22
CA ASP A 92 -17.61 1.99 14.78
C ASP A 92 -16.53 2.59 13.85
N ALA A 93 -16.26 1.97 12.69
CA ALA A 93 -15.15 2.32 11.80
C ALA A 93 -15.51 3.34 10.67
N GLU A 94 -16.76 3.81 10.57
CA GLU A 94 -17.23 4.63 9.46
C GLU A 94 -17.18 6.16 9.69
N ALA A 95 -16.60 6.64 10.74
CA ALA A 95 -16.53 8.08 11.01
C ALA A 95 -15.13 8.51 11.41
N VAL A 96 -14.34 9.02 10.48
CA VAL A 96 -13.60 10.30 10.64
C VAL A 96 -12.68 10.55 9.44
N THR A 97 -12.94 11.64 8.75
CA THR A 97 -12.07 12.27 7.75
C THR A 97 -11.21 13.37 8.38
N MET A 98 -9.99 13.56 7.83
CA MET A 98 -9.16 14.79 7.84
C MET A 98 -8.00 14.85 8.85
N PRO A 99 -6.92 15.63 8.58
CA PRO A 99 -6.74 16.71 7.59
C PRO A 99 -5.46 16.67 6.74
N ALA A 100 -5.49 17.51 5.71
CA ALA A 100 -4.46 17.84 4.74
C ALA A 100 -3.24 18.60 5.30
N SER A 101 -2.09 18.43 4.62
CA SER A 101 -1.00 19.41 4.62
C SER A 101 -0.64 19.75 3.18
N ALA A 102 -0.76 21.03 2.87
CA ALA A 102 -0.46 21.61 1.58
C ALA A 102 1.04 21.77 1.36
N THR A 103 1.52 21.47 0.16
CA THR A 103 2.80 21.95 -0.33
C THR A 103 2.66 22.39 -1.79
N ALA A 104 3.28 23.53 -2.09
CA ALA A 104 3.14 24.39 -3.25
C ALA A 104 3.47 23.75 -4.61
N PRO A 105 3.04 24.38 -5.73
CA PRO A 105 3.02 23.81 -7.06
C PRO A 105 4.41 23.82 -7.71
N GLU A 106 4.86 22.68 -8.16
CA GLU A 106 5.94 22.57 -9.13
C GLU A 106 5.35 22.13 -10.48
N THR A 107 5.87 22.71 -11.54
CA THR A 107 5.52 22.52 -12.95
C THR A 107 5.25 21.04 -13.29
N PRO A 108 4.24 20.72 -14.10
CA PRO A 108 3.96 19.36 -14.50
C PRO A 108 5.11 18.84 -15.37
N SER A 109 6.00 18.08 -14.75
CA SER A 109 7.00 17.27 -15.45
C SER A 109 6.44 15.86 -15.57
N GLU A 110 6.30 15.39 -16.79
CA GLU A 110 5.99 13.97 -17.04
C GLU A 110 7.28 13.17 -17.01
N MET A 111 7.24 11.98 -16.41
CA MET A 111 8.36 11.07 -16.37
C MET A 111 7.94 9.69 -16.85
N GLU A 112 8.74 9.12 -17.75
CA GLU A 112 8.59 7.73 -18.16
C GLU A 112 9.50 6.82 -17.32
N THR A 113 8.88 5.95 -16.52
CA THR A 113 9.59 4.96 -15.70
C THR A 113 8.78 3.68 -15.57
N LEU A 114 9.45 2.53 -15.50
CA LEU A 114 8.82 1.21 -15.36
C LEU A 114 7.75 0.90 -16.43
N GLY A 115 7.88 1.52 -17.64
CA GLY A 115 6.89 1.39 -18.71
C GLY A 115 5.60 2.17 -18.45
N MET A 116 5.65 3.20 -17.63
CA MET A 116 4.54 4.11 -17.35
C MET A 116 4.98 5.55 -17.50
N THR A 117 4.07 6.39 -17.98
CA THR A 117 4.23 7.85 -17.93
C THR A 117 3.53 8.35 -16.66
N LEU A 118 4.29 8.96 -15.77
CA LEU A 118 3.81 9.46 -14.48
C LEU A 118 3.86 11.00 -14.46
N ALA A 119 2.92 11.61 -13.75
CA ALA A 119 2.93 13.03 -13.42
C ALA A 119 2.53 13.26 -11.96
N PRO A 120 2.99 14.33 -11.33
CA PRO A 120 2.48 14.73 -10.02
C PRO A 120 0.97 15.01 -10.12
N LEU A 121 0.23 14.59 -9.10
CA LEU A 121 -1.21 14.89 -9.04
C LEU A 121 -1.42 16.37 -8.69
N ASP A 122 -1.82 17.15 -9.68
CA ASP A 122 -2.23 18.55 -9.50
C ASP A 122 -3.75 18.67 -9.25
N ASP A 123 -4.21 19.89 -8.93
CA ASP A 123 -5.61 20.16 -8.62
C ASP A 123 -6.52 19.93 -9.85
N ASP A 124 -6.05 20.25 -11.06
CA ASP A 124 -6.80 20.06 -12.30
C ASP A 124 -6.99 18.55 -12.62
N LEU A 125 -5.96 17.74 -12.43
CA LEU A 125 -6.04 16.27 -12.59
C LEU A 125 -6.91 15.62 -11.50
N ARG A 126 -6.81 16.14 -10.27
CA ARG A 126 -7.64 15.67 -9.14
C ARG A 126 -9.13 15.88 -9.41
N ASP A 127 -9.50 17.08 -9.88
CA ASP A 127 -10.89 17.39 -10.24
C ASP A 127 -11.39 16.60 -11.43
N ARG A 128 -10.55 16.42 -12.47
CA ARG A 128 -10.91 15.64 -13.66
C ARG A 128 -11.12 14.16 -13.38
N LEU A 129 -10.38 13.60 -12.43
CA LEU A 129 -10.44 12.18 -12.06
C LEU A 129 -11.40 11.92 -10.90
N GLY A 130 -12.00 12.98 -10.32
CA GLY A 130 -12.94 12.86 -9.21
C GLY A 130 -12.30 12.28 -7.95
N LEU A 131 -11.02 12.60 -7.72
CA LEU A 131 -10.27 12.15 -6.56
C LEU A 131 -10.54 13.05 -5.36
N ASP A 132 -10.36 12.53 -4.16
CA ASP A 132 -10.49 13.29 -2.93
C ASP A 132 -9.50 14.48 -2.88
N ALA A 133 -9.92 15.58 -2.29
CA ALA A 133 -9.07 16.78 -2.13
C ALA A 133 -7.78 16.51 -1.33
N SER A 134 -7.75 15.44 -0.56
CA SER A 134 -6.59 14.98 0.21
C SER A 134 -5.75 13.93 -0.53
N ALA A 135 -6.11 13.56 -1.76
CA ALA A 135 -5.34 12.61 -2.54
C ALA A 135 -3.99 13.23 -2.95
N GLU A 136 -2.90 12.56 -2.63
CA GLU A 136 -1.53 12.94 -2.99
C GLU A 136 -0.85 11.75 -3.64
N GLY A 137 0.07 12.00 -4.57
CA GLY A 137 0.80 10.94 -5.25
C GLY A 137 1.14 11.26 -6.69
N LEU A 138 1.49 10.23 -7.43
CA LEU A 138 1.77 10.28 -8.86
C LEU A 138 0.65 9.64 -9.66
N ILE A 139 0.11 10.36 -10.62
CA ILE A 139 -0.92 9.83 -11.52
C ILE A 139 -0.27 9.11 -12.71
N VAL A 140 -0.82 7.99 -13.08
CA VAL A 140 -0.45 7.25 -14.28
C VAL A 140 -1.19 7.85 -15.47
N LEU A 141 -0.47 8.51 -16.36
CA LEU A 141 -1.02 9.13 -17.57
C LEU A 141 -1.11 8.13 -18.73
N ASN A 142 -0.14 7.22 -18.81
CA ASN A 142 -0.08 6.20 -19.86
C ASN A 142 0.67 4.97 -19.35
N VAL A 143 0.35 3.79 -19.89
CA VAL A 143 1.03 2.52 -19.61
C VAL A 143 1.35 1.85 -20.93
N ASP A 144 2.62 1.51 -21.14
CA ASP A 144 3.04 0.75 -22.32
C ASP A 144 2.41 -0.66 -22.30
N PRO A 145 1.63 -1.04 -23.30
CA PRO A 145 1.02 -2.38 -23.37
C PRO A 145 2.02 -3.54 -23.36
N ALA A 146 3.28 -3.27 -23.71
CA ALA A 146 4.36 -4.26 -23.66
C ALA A 146 5.07 -4.33 -22.31
N SER A 147 4.74 -3.43 -21.38
CA SER A 147 5.39 -3.33 -20.08
C SER A 147 4.87 -4.35 -19.06
N GLU A 148 5.68 -4.59 -18.03
CA GLU A 148 5.24 -5.36 -16.88
C GLU A 148 4.12 -4.65 -16.10
N ALA A 149 4.15 -3.33 -16.02
CA ALA A 149 3.10 -2.52 -15.41
C ALA A 149 1.72 -2.84 -16.00
N TYR A 150 1.62 -2.92 -17.33
CA TYR A 150 0.38 -3.33 -18.01
C TYR A 150 -0.01 -4.77 -17.68
N THR A 151 0.94 -5.70 -17.67
CA THR A 151 0.70 -7.12 -17.35
C THR A 151 0.21 -7.29 -15.90
N LYS A 152 0.71 -6.49 -14.96
CA LYS A 152 0.26 -6.44 -13.56
C LYS A 152 -1.06 -5.67 -13.38
N GLY A 153 -1.64 -5.17 -14.47
CA GLY A 153 -2.96 -4.54 -14.51
C GLY A 153 -2.97 -3.07 -14.09
N LEU A 154 -1.84 -2.37 -14.20
CA LEU A 154 -1.82 -0.90 -14.11
C LEU A 154 -2.42 -0.30 -15.37
N VAL A 155 -3.17 0.77 -15.22
CA VAL A 155 -3.82 1.49 -16.33
C VAL A 155 -3.75 2.99 -16.11
N GLU A 156 -4.04 3.73 -17.17
CA GLU A 156 -4.22 5.19 -17.11
C GLU A 156 -5.29 5.56 -16.07
N GLY A 157 -5.00 6.57 -15.24
CA GLY A 157 -5.85 7.02 -14.15
C GLY A 157 -5.59 6.36 -12.79
N ASP A 158 -4.66 5.42 -12.71
CA ASP A 158 -4.21 4.88 -11.42
C ASP A 158 -3.37 5.91 -10.67
N LEU A 159 -3.59 6.04 -9.37
CA LEU A 159 -2.82 6.92 -8.48
C LEU A 159 -1.83 6.11 -7.67
N ILE A 160 -0.55 6.38 -7.80
CA ILE A 160 0.52 5.76 -7.01
C ILE A 160 0.79 6.65 -5.79
N THR A 161 0.53 6.15 -4.61
CA THR A 161 0.68 6.90 -3.35
C THR A 161 1.92 6.52 -2.56
N GLU A 162 2.44 5.29 -2.75
CA GLU A 162 3.64 4.81 -2.08
C GLU A 162 4.52 4.00 -3.04
N ALA A 163 5.83 4.07 -2.84
CA ALA A 163 6.82 3.23 -3.49
C ALA A 163 7.82 2.70 -2.46
N GLY A 164 8.05 1.39 -2.43
CA GLY A 164 8.91 0.75 -1.44
C GLY A 164 8.47 1.01 0.01
N GLN A 165 7.17 1.06 0.26
CA GLN A 165 6.56 1.32 1.57
C GLN A 165 6.81 2.75 2.11
N GLN A 166 7.11 3.69 1.22
CA GLN A 166 7.26 5.10 1.57
C GLN A 166 6.36 5.96 0.69
N HIS A 167 5.74 6.94 1.31
CA HIS A 167 4.86 7.87 0.62
C HIS A 167 5.62 8.68 -0.43
N ILE A 168 5.02 8.85 -1.61
CA ILE A 168 5.60 9.59 -2.72
C ILE A 168 4.61 10.64 -3.22
N THR A 169 5.12 11.83 -3.53
CA THR A 169 4.32 12.95 -4.07
C THR A 169 4.97 13.57 -5.31
N ARG A 170 6.26 13.29 -5.53
CA ARG A 170 7.05 13.85 -6.62
C ARG A 170 7.68 12.75 -7.46
N LEU A 171 7.95 13.07 -8.72
CA LEU A 171 8.62 12.14 -9.64
C LEU A 171 10.01 11.71 -9.13
N GLN A 172 10.73 12.60 -8.48
CA GLN A 172 12.00 12.28 -7.86
C GLN A 172 11.90 11.22 -6.76
N ASP A 173 10.81 11.24 -5.99
CA ASP A 173 10.61 10.29 -4.89
C ASP A 173 10.56 8.85 -5.41
N ILE A 174 9.88 8.59 -6.54
CA ILE A 174 9.84 7.23 -7.12
C ILE A 174 11.19 6.82 -7.70
N GLU A 175 11.96 7.72 -8.31
CA GLU A 175 13.31 7.42 -8.80
C GLU A 175 14.25 7.05 -7.63
N ASP A 176 14.22 7.82 -6.56
CA ASP A 176 15.02 7.55 -5.36
C ASP A 176 14.66 6.20 -4.75
N ARG A 177 13.36 5.85 -4.70
CA ARG A 177 12.91 4.54 -4.20
C ARG A 177 13.35 3.38 -5.10
N ILE A 178 13.29 3.54 -6.42
CA ILE A 178 13.79 2.55 -7.38
C ILE A 178 15.31 2.36 -7.19
N LYS A 179 16.03 3.45 -7.04
CA LYS A 179 17.48 3.42 -6.82
C LYS A 179 17.83 2.73 -5.48
N ASP A 180 17.17 3.12 -4.39
CA ASP A 180 17.37 2.50 -3.08
C ASP A 180 17.09 0.99 -3.11
N ALA A 181 16.04 0.58 -3.82
CA ALA A 181 15.71 -0.83 -3.98
C ALA A 181 16.79 -1.58 -4.78
N LYS A 182 17.33 -0.98 -5.86
CA LYS A 182 18.45 -1.53 -6.63
C LYS A 182 19.73 -1.61 -5.80
N ASP A 183 20.06 -0.57 -5.05
CA ASP A 183 21.24 -0.52 -4.18
C ASP A 183 21.13 -1.55 -3.04
N ALA A 184 19.93 -1.85 -2.57
CA ALA A 184 19.63 -2.93 -1.62
C ALA A 184 19.62 -4.34 -2.25
N GLY A 185 19.88 -4.46 -3.57
CA GLY A 185 19.88 -5.73 -4.30
C GLY A 185 18.49 -6.33 -4.51
N ARG A 186 17.44 -5.54 -4.38
CA ARG A 186 16.07 -5.98 -4.70
C ARG A 186 15.85 -5.96 -6.21
N LYS A 187 15.12 -6.93 -6.71
CA LYS A 187 14.79 -7.04 -8.14
C LYS A 187 13.45 -6.41 -8.48
N SER A 188 12.64 -6.11 -7.48
CA SER A 188 11.31 -5.53 -7.62
C SER A 188 11.06 -4.44 -6.59
N ILE A 189 10.16 -3.53 -6.93
CA ILE A 189 9.66 -2.47 -6.04
C ILE A 189 8.17 -2.63 -5.83
N LEU A 190 7.73 -2.44 -4.59
CA LEU A 190 6.33 -2.49 -4.21
C LEU A 190 5.71 -1.09 -4.35
N LEU A 191 4.64 -0.98 -5.10
CA LEU A 191 3.87 0.25 -5.29
C LEU A 191 2.49 0.11 -4.66
N LEU A 192 2.06 1.08 -3.86
CA LEU A 192 0.66 1.21 -3.45
C LEU A 192 -0.09 2.04 -4.46
N VAL A 193 -1.03 1.42 -5.13
CA VAL A 193 -1.82 2.00 -6.22
C VAL A 193 -3.26 2.12 -5.78
N ARG A 194 -3.89 3.26 -6.01
CA ARG A 194 -5.32 3.49 -5.76
C ARG A 194 -6.07 3.66 -7.07
N ARG A 195 -7.16 2.95 -7.22
CA ARG A 195 -8.10 3.07 -8.35
C ARG A 195 -9.51 3.30 -7.84
N GLY A 196 -10.05 4.50 -8.10
CA GLY A 196 -11.39 4.84 -7.62
C GLY A 196 -11.54 4.77 -6.09
N GLY A 197 -10.44 4.96 -5.35
CA GLY A 197 -10.40 4.86 -3.89
C GLY A 197 -9.95 3.50 -3.35
N ASP A 198 -9.97 2.43 -4.16
CA ASP A 198 -9.54 1.09 -3.72
C ASP A 198 -8.02 0.95 -3.78
N PRO A 199 -7.35 0.76 -2.63
CA PRO A 199 -5.90 0.57 -2.58
C PRO A 199 -5.52 -0.88 -2.89
N ARG A 200 -4.42 -1.05 -3.63
CA ARG A 200 -3.78 -2.35 -3.86
C ARG A 200 -2.28 -2.22 -3.99
N PHE A 201 -1.54 -3.21 -3.54
CA PHE A 201 -0.11 -3.29 -3.80
C PHE A 201 0.17 -4.03 -5.10
N VAL A 202 1.12 -3.49 -5.88
CA VAL A 202 1.63 -4.08 -7.11
C VAL A 202 3.16 -4.09 -7.04
N ALA A 203 3.76 -5.24 -7.24
CA ALA A 203 5.21 -5.36 -7.35
C ALA A 203 5.62 -5.29 -8.83
N LEU A 204 6.57 -4.41 -9.15
CA LEU A 204 7.14 -4.25 -10.48
C LEU A 204 8.64 -4.53 -10.46
N SER A 205 9.15 -5.23 -11.48
CA SER A 205 10.59 -5.44 -11.65
C SER A 205 11.32 -4.13 -11.94
N ILE A 206 12.50 -4.00 -11.35
CA ILE A 206 13.38 -2.83 -11.49
C ILE A 206 14.75 -3.21 -12.07
N GLU A 207 14.82 -4.41 -12.74
CA GLU A 207 16.04 -4.87 -13.41
C GLU A 207 16.49 -3.94 -14.55
#